data_2290a7c72722278436fe4d3bfa099800
#
_entry.id   2290a7c72722278436fe4d3bfa099800
#
_cell.length_a   1.000
_cell.length_b   1.000
_cell.length_c   1.000
_cell.angle_alpha   90.00
_cell.angle_beta   90.00
_cell.angle_gamma   90.00
#
_symmetry.space_group_name_H-M   'P 1'
#
loop_
_entity.id
_entity.type
_entity.pdbx_description
1 polymer ?
#
loop_
_entity_poly.entity_id
_entity_poly.type
_entity_poly.pdbx_seq_one_letter_code
_entity_poly.pdbx_strand_id
1 'polypeptide(L)' 'MSVFSDELAIEFYDEEHSEWEDRFLMLGLSNKLNLLLICHCYRESSGNIRIISARKATKNESKHYYRR' A
#
# COMPACT_ATOMS: atom_id res chain seq x y z
N MET A 1 5.62 -13.45 -5.41
CA MET A 1 4.47 -12.88 -4.70
C MET A 1 4.72 -11.40 -4.43
N SER A 2 3.79 -10.54 -4.76
CA SER A 2 3.89 -9.11 -4.51
C SER A 2 3.08 -8.73 -3.27
N VAL A 3 3.22 -7.46 -2.82
CA VAL A 3 2.44 -6.95 -1.69
C VAL A 3 0.93 -7.10 -1.95
N PHE A 4 0.51 -6.92 -3.19
CA PHE A 4 -0.90 -7.05 -3.57
C PHE A 4 -1.40 -8.49 -3.51
N SER A 5 -0.51 -9.47 -3.42
CA SER A 5 -0.86 -10.86 -3.25
C SER A 5 -0.84 -11.31 -1.80
N ASP A 6 -0.44 -10.45 -0.87
CA ASP A 6 -0.45 -10.73 0.56
C ASP A 6 -1.88 -10.61 1.07
N GLU A 7 -2.48 -11.72 1.47
CA GLU A 7 -3.86 -11.74 1.99
C GLU A 7 -4.04 -10.92 3.26
N LEU A 8 -2.95 -10.68 3.98
CA LEU A 8 -2.98 -9.93 5.23
C LEU A 8 -2.64 -8.45 5.03
N ALA A 9 -2.43 -8.01 3.80
CA ALA A 9 -2.12 -6.62 3.52
C ALA A 9 -3.26 -5.70 3.95
N ILE A 10 -2.90 -4.51 4.42
CA ILE A 10 -3.85 -3.51 4.87
C ILE A 10 -3.84 -2.36 3.88
N GLU A 11 -5.02 -1.95 3.41
CA GLU A 11 -5.16 -0.78 2.55
C GLU A 11 -5.88 0.33 3.32
N PHE A 12 -5.39 1.54 3.21
CA PHE A 12 -6.03 2.70 3.80
C PHE A 12 -5.88 3.93 2.91
N TYR A 13 -6.82 4.87 3.07
CA TYR A 13 -6.89 6.07 2.25
C TYR A 13 -5.83 7.09 2.67
N ASP A 14 -5.13 7.69 1.70
CA ASP A 14 -4.13 8.71 1.95
C ASP A 14 -4.78 10.10 1.85
N GLU A 15 -5.30 10.59 2.97
CA GLU A 15 -6.00 11.88 3.02
C GLU A 15 -5.09 13.07 2.71
N GLU A 16 -3.81 12.98 3.03
CA GLU A 16 -2.88 14.08 2.85
C GLU A 16 -2.53 14.34 1.38
N HIS A 17 -2.57 13.30 0.55
CA HIS A 17 -2.08 13.38 -0.82
C HIS A 17 -3.16 13.13 -1.87
N SER A 18 -4.43 13.20 -1.49
CA SER A 18 -5.55 12.91 -2.40
C SER A 18 -6.23 14.17 -2.94
N GLU A 19 -5.46 15.21 -3.26
CA GLU A 19 -6.00 16.48 -3.78
C GLU A 19 -6.54 16.38 -5.22
N TRP A 20 -5.82 15.67 -6.08
CA TRP A 20 -6.11 15.59 -7.50
C TRP A 20 -6.67 14.24 -7.93
N GLU A 21 -6.30 13.20 -7.21
CA GLU A 21 -6.76 11.84 -7.44
C GLU A 21 -6.74 11.11 -6.11
N ASP A 22 -7.63 10.14 -5.96
CA ASP A 22 -7.68 9.34 -4.73
C ASP A 22 -6.45 8.44 -4.64
N ARG A 23 -5.66 8.62 -3.60
CA ARG A 23 -4.48 7.83 -3.33
C ARG A 23 -4.70 6.93 -2.14
N PHE A 24 -4.15 5.73 -2.23
CA PHE A 24 -4.27 4.72 -1.19
C PHE A 24 -2.89 4.24 -0.79
N LEU A 25 -2.77 3.84 0.45
CA LEU A 25 -1.55 3.24 0.98
C LEU A 25 -1.84 1.78 1.25
N MET A 26 -0.93 0.90 0.85
CA MET A 26 -1.05 -0.52 1.13
C MET A 26 0.19 -0.98 1.88
N LEU A 27 -0.03 -1.61 3.03
CA LEU A 27 1.03 -2.12 3.89
C LEU A 27 0.98 -3.65 3.83
N GLY A 28 2.03 -4.26 3.31
CA GLY A 28 2.05 -5.70 3.15
C GLY A 28 3.45 -6.25 2.89
N LEU A 29 3.56 -7.58 2.92
CA LEU A 29 4.82 -8.28 2.71
C LEU A 29 5.07 -8.53 1.22
N SER A 30 6.31 -8.27 0.78
CA SER A 30 6.76 -8.64 -0.55
C SER A 30 7.19 -10.09 -0.59
N ASN A 31 7.53 -10.60 -1.79
CA ASN A 31 8.01 -11.97 -1.96
C ASN A 31 9.32 -12.26 -1.22
N LYS A 32 10.05 -11.24 -0.80
CA LYS A 32 11.26 -11.37 0.01
C LYS A 32 10.99 -11.19 1.50
N LEU A 33 9.72 -11.20 1.90
CA LEU A 33 9.26 -11.00 3.28
C LEU A 33 9.63 -9.64 3.86
N ASN A 34 9.90 -8.66 3.00
CA ASN A 34 10.07 -7.27 3.42
C ASN A 34 8.70 -6.60 3.53
N LEU A 35 8.45 -5.94 4.65
CA LEU A 35 7.23 -5.18 4.82
C LEU A 35 7.37 -3.85 4.09
N LEU A 36 6.50 -3.62 3.12
CA LEU A 36 6.54 -2.43 2.27
C LEU A 36 5.29 -1.60 2.44
N LEU A 37 5.47 -0.28 2.34
CA LEU A 37 4.37 0.66 2.21
C LEU A 37 4.33 1.12 0.76
N ILE A 38 3.21 0.87 0.09
CA ILE A 38 3.03 1.20 -1.33
C ILE A 38 1.94 2.26 -1.45
N CYS A 39 2.30 3.39 -2.04
CA CYS A 39 1.32 4.42 -2.41
C CYS A 39 0.84 4.13 -3.82
N HIS A 40 -0.46 3.99 -4.00
CA HIS A 40 -1.04 3.67 -5.30
C HIS A 40 -2.37 4.37 -5.51
N CYS A 41 -2.86 4.37 -6.74
CA CYS A 41 -4.19 4.85 -7.07
C CYS A 41 -4.83 3.88 -8.06
N TYR A 42 -6.15 3.93 -8.13
CA TYR A 42 -6.92 3.13 -9.09
C TYR A 42 -7.24 3.99 -10.30
N ARG A 43 -7.06 3.44 -11.50
CA ARG A 43 -7.43 4.12 -12.74
C ARG A 43 -8.87 3.78 -13.06
N GLU A 44 -9.72 4.81 -13.07
CA GLU A 44 -11.16 4.66 -13.28
C GLU A 44 -11.53 3.94 -14.57
N SER A 45 -10.80 4.22 -15.64
CA SER A 45 -11.18 3.72 -16.97
C SER A 45 -10.78 2.27 -17.23
N SER A 46 -9.86 1.70 -16.47
CA SER A 46 -9.32 0.38 -16.76
C SER A 46 -9.34 -0.57 -15.58
N GLY A 47 -9.62 -0.09 -14.37
CA GLY A 47 -9.56 -0.89 -13.16
C GLY A 47 -8.15 -1.27 -12.75
N ASN A 48 -7.13 -0.75 -13.44
CA ASN A 48 -5.74 -1.03 -13.13
C ASN A 48 -5.24 -0.20 -11.97
N ILE A 49 -4.29 -0.78 -11.22
CA ILE A 49 -3.63 -0.08 -10.12
C ILE A 49 -2.39 0.60 -10.69
N ARG A 50 -2.23 1.89 -10.38
CA ARG A 50 -1.02 2.63 -10.70
C ARG A 50 -0.21 2.83 -9.43
N ILE A 51 0.99 2.28 -9.39
CA ILE A 51 1.89 2.44 -8.25
C ILE A 51 2.60 3.78 -8.37
N ILE A 52 2.48 4.62 -7.35
CA ILE A 52 3.09 5.94 -7.30
C ILE A 52 4.45 5.86 -6.64
N SER A 53 4.56 5.15 -5.50
CA SER A 53 5.82 4.96 -4.80
C SER A 53 5.76 3.71 -3.93
N ALA A 54 6.94 3.20 -3.59
CA ALA A 54 7.05 2.05 -2.70
C ALA A 54 8.31 2.21 -1.85
N ARG A 55 8.23 1.91 -0.58
CA ARG A 55 9.38 1.97 0.33
C ARG A 55 9.19 0.97 1.47
N LYS A 56 10.26 0.72 2.20
CA LYS A 56 10.17 -0.14 3.38
C LYS A 56 9.34 0.55 4.46
N ALA A 57 8.53 -0.22 5.15
CA ALA A 57 7.73 0.28 6.25
C ALA A 57 8.62 0.68 7.43
N THR A 58 8.21 1.75 8.13
CA THR A 58 8.87 2.15 9.37
C THR A 58 8.43 1.24 10.52
N LYS A 59 9.06 1.39 11.68
CA LYS A 59 8.66 0.64 12.87
C LYS A 59 7.20 0.89 13.25
N ASN A 60 6.76 2.15 13.18
CA ASN A 60 5.38 2.48 13.50
C ASN A 60 4.41 1.84 12.52
N GLU A 61 4.73 1.86 11.24
CA GLU A 61 3.92 1.23 10.20
C GLU A 61 3.88 -0.29 10.38
N SER A 62 5.02 -0.90 10.72
CA SER A 62 5.09 -2.34 11.00
C SER A 62 4.17 -2.75 12.13
N LYS A 63 4.05 -1.93 13.16
CA LYS A 63 3.16 -2.21 14.28
C LYS A 63 1.70 -2.32 13.83
N HIS A 64 1.28 -1.45 12.91
CA HIS A 64 -0.09 -1.51 12.37
C HIS A 64 -0.34 -2.82 11.63
N TYR A 65 0.64 -3.32 10.91
CA TYR A 65 0.51 -4.56 10.17
C TYR A 65 0.39 -5.77 11.11
N TYR A 66 1.26 -5.84 12.12
CA TYR A 66 1.33 -7.02 13.00
C TYR A 66 0.34 -7.01 14.15
N ARG A 67 -0.29 -5.90 14.44
CA ARG A 67 -1.19 -5.76 15.59
C ARG A 67 -2.67 -5.94 15.31
N ARG A 68 -3.05 -6.08 14.09
CA ARG A 68 -4.47 -6.15 13.77
C ARG A 68 -5.14 -7.46 14.15
#